data_d8096efa3ca4ed064f3a148aabefef92
#
_entry.id   d8096efa3ca4ed064f3a148aabefef92
#
_cell.length_a   1.000
_cell.length_b   1.000
_cell.length_c   1.000
_cell.angle_alpha   90.00
_cell.angle_beta   90.00
_cell.angle_gamma   90.00
#
_symmetry.space_group_name_H-M   'P 1'
#
loop_
_entity.id
_entity.type
_entity.pdbx_description
1 polymer ?
#
loop_
_entity_poly.entity_id
_entity_poly.type
_entity_poly.pdbx_seq_one_letter_code
_entity_poly.pdbx_strand_id
1 'polypeptide(L)'
;MCIRDRYTAISVIVGALCSSIAGFIGMYAATKANVRTATAAQKDGAPAALTVSFYGGSIMGLCVASLGLIGLGALYYFFVPAGIDPHKLEGFGMGASVVALFSRVGGGIFTKSADVGADLVGKIEAGIPEDDPRNPGVIADNVGDNVGDVAGMGSDIFESYCGAMIASIAIAYTLDNQDLSLIHI
;
A
#
# COMPACT_ATOMS: atom_id res chain seq x y z
N MET A 1 21.62 -16.05 -11.05
CA MET A 1 21.40 -14.95 -10.10
C MET A 1 21.55 -15.51 -8.70
N CYS A 2 22.70 -15.34 -8.09
CA CYS A 2 23.02 -16.02 -6.83
C CYS A 2 22.49 -15.19 -5.65
N ILE A 3 21.63 -15.78 -4.86
CA ILE A 3 21.17 -15.34 -3.53
C ILE A 3 22.35 -15.11 -2.52
N ARG A 4 23.57 -15.10 -3.01
CA ARG A 4 24.79 -14.98 -2.21
C ARG A 4 25.18 -13.52 -1.91
N ASP A 5 24.33 -12.57 -2.32
CA ASP A 5 24.60 -11.15 -2.10
C ASP A 5 23.80 -10.64 -0.90
N ARG A 6 24.52 -10.47 0.22
CA ARG A 6 23.95 -9.96 1.46
C ARG A 6 23.31 -8.56 1.33
N TYR A 7 23.79 -7.75 0.42
CA TYR A 7 23.26 -6.39 0.22
C TYR A 7 21.92 -6.41 -0.47
N THR A 8 21.75 -7.23 -1.50
CA THR A 8 20.44 -7.46 -2.13
C THR A 8 19.45 -8.04 -1.12
N ALA A 9 19.88 -8.99 -0.27
CA ALA A 9 19.02 -9.56 0.77
C ALA A 9 18.57 -8.50 1.80
N ILE A 10 19.47 -7.61 2.21
CA ILE A 10 19.13 -6.48 3.09
C ILE A 10 18.10 -5.57 2.41
N SER A 11 18.32 -5.24 1.13
CA SER A 11 17.37 -4.41 0.37
C SER A 11 15.98 -5.03 0.30
N VAL A 12 15.88 -6.36 0.07
CA VAL A 12 14.61 -7.10 0.07
C VAL A 12 13.89 -6.98 1.41
N ILE A 13 14.62 -7.20 2.50
CA ILE A 13 14.04 -7.13 3.86
C ILE A 13 13.54 -5.71 4.15
N VAL A 14 14.35 -4.69 3.84
CA VAL A 14 13.98 -3.29 4.08
C VAL A 14 12.77 -2.89 3.24
N GLY A 15 12.71 -3.29 1.96
CA GLY A 15 11.57 -3.04 1.08
C GLY A 15 10.28 -3.69 1.59
N ALA A 16 10.36 -4.95 2.02
CA ALA A 16 9.23 -5.67 2.60
C ALA A 16 8.74 -5.02 3.90
N LEU A 17 9.65 -4.60 4.78
CA LEU A 17 9.30 -3.92 6.02
C LEU A 17 8.63 -2.56 5.76
N CYS A 18 9.19 -1.74 4.87
CA CYS A 18 8.62 -0.44 4.53
C CYS A 18 7.20 -0.59 3.94
N SER A 19 7.00 -1.54 3.02
CA SER A 19 5.69 -1.82 2.43
C SER A 19 4.68 -2.28 3.48
N SER A 20 5.08 -3.20 4.37
CA SER A 20 4.23 -3.71 5.45
C SER A 20 3.83 -2.61 6.44
N ILE A 21 4.78 -1.74 6.82
CA ILE A 21 4.52 -0.61 7.72
C ILE A 21 3.58 0.39 7.07
N ALA A 22 3.77 0.72 5.79
CA ALA A 22 2.89 1.61 5.05
C ALA A 22 1.45 1.07 5.02
N GLY A 23 1.28 -0.21 4.68
CA GLY A 23 -0.03 -0.88 4.69
C GLY A 23 -0.68 -0.88 6.07
N PHE A 24 0.08 -1.17 7.12
CA PHE A 24 -0.44 -1.17 8.50
C PHE A 24 -0.92 0.23 8.94
N ILE A 25 -0.10 1.27 8.72
CA ILE A 25 -0.46 2.65 9.09
C ILE A 25 -1.68 3.11 8.27
N GLY A 26 -1.72 2.80 6.96
CA GLY A 26 -2.83 3.13 6.09
C GLY A 26 -4.14 2.51 6.56
N MET A 27 -4.14 1.21 6.86
CA MET A 27 -5.31 0.50 7.41
C MET A 27 -5.76 1.07 8.74
N TYR A 28 -4.83 1.33 9.64
CA TYR A 28 -5.16 1.92 10.94
C TYR A 28 -5.82 3.30 10.80
N ALA A 29 -5.29 4.13 9.90
CA ALA A 29 -5.84 5.46 9.61
C ALA A 29 -7.23 5.37 8.96
N ALA A 30 -7.40 4.49 7.95
CA ALA A 30 -8.66 4.31 7.23
C ALA A 30 -9.79 3.83 8.16
N THR A 31 -9.54 2.83 9.01
CA THR A 31 -10.53 2.32 9.95
C THR A 31 -10.98 3.40 10.97
N LYS A 32 -10.08 4.28 11.38
CA LYS A 32 -10.43 5.43 12.23
C LYS A 32 -11.16 6.54 11.47
N ALA A 33 -10.81 6.76 10.21
CA ALA A 33 -11.45 7.76 9.36
C ALA A 33 -12.88 7.37 9.00
N ASN A 34 -13.17 6.10 8.76
CA ASN A 34 -14.50 5.62 8.37
C ASN A 34 -15.60 6.04 9.37
N VAL A 35 -15.38 5.81 10.66
CA VAL A 35 -16.34 6.21 11.70
C VAL A 35 -16.52 7.71 11.75
N ARG A 36 -15.45 8.48 11.57
CA ARG A 36 -15.50 9.95 11.55
C ARG A 36 -16.21 10.48 10.32
N THR A 37 -15.98 9.84 9.16
CA THR A 37 -16.66 10.17 7.90
C THR A 37 -18.16 9.95 8.01
N ALA A 38 -18.59 8.80 8.55
CA ALA A 38 -20.01 8.52 8.79
C ALA A 38 -20.64 9.54 9.73
N THR A 39 -19.95 9.90 10.81
CA THR A 39 -20.44 10.92 11.76
C THR A 39 -20.54 12.30 11.12
N ALA A 40 -19.54 12.69 10.30
CA ALA A 40 -19.56 13.96 9.58
C ALA A 40 -20.68 14.00 8.54
N ALA A 41 -20.91 12.88 7.82
CA ALA A 41 -22.02 12.77 6.88
C ALA A 41 -23.38 12.99 7.54
N GLN A 42 -23.57 12.42 8.75
CA GLN A 42 -24.82 12.55 9.50
C GLN A 42 -25.06 13.96 10.06
N LYS A 43 -24.01 14.65 10.51
CA LYS A 43 -24.13 15.95 11.20
C LYS A 43 -24.03 17.14 10.25
N ASP A 44 -23.05 17.11 9.35
CA ASP A 44 -22.63 18.26 8.58
C ASP A 44 -22.79 18.06 7.06
N GLY A 45 -23.30 16.90 6.66
CA GLY A 45 -23.61 16.56 5.27
C GLY A 45 -22.42 16.10 4.43
N ALA A 46 -22.68 15.88 3.14
CA ALA A 46 -21.74 15.27 2.20
C ALA A 46 -20.39 16.01 2.03
N PRO A 47 -20.33 17.35 1.96
CA PRO A 47 -19.06 18.06 1.80
C PRO A 47 -18.10 17.86 2.98
N ALA A 48 -18.63 17.83 4.21
CA ALA A 48 -17.83 17.57 5.41
C ALA A 48 -17.32 16.13 5.44
N ALA A 49 -18.18 15.18 5.09
CA ALA A 49 -17.80 13.76 4.97
C ALA A 49 -16.68 13.55 3.96
N LEU A 50 -16.77 14.17 2.79
CA LEU A 50 -15.73 14.12 1.77
C LEU A 50 -14.38 14.64 2.27
N THR A 51 -14.38 15.76 2.99
CA THR A 51 -13.18 16.35 3.55
C THR A 51 -12.52 15.38 4.57
N VAL A 52 -13.30 14.81 5.47
CA VAL A 52 -12.79 13.86 6.48
C VAL A 52 -12.24 12.59 5.82
N SER A 53 -12.95 12.06 4.83
CA SER A 53 -12.52 10.89 4.06
C SER A 53 -11.22 11.16 3.32
N PHE A 54 -11.09 12.31 2.66
CA PHE A 54 -9.89 12.72 1.95
C PHE A 54 -8.67 12.80 2.88
N TYR A 55 -8.81 13.43 4.04
CA TYR A 55 -7.73 13.47 5.03
C TYR A 55 -7.36 12.08 5.56
N GLY A 56 -8.34 11.21 5.77
CA GLY A 56 -8.11 9.82 6.17
C GLY A 56 -7.29 9.05 5.13
N GLY A 57 -7.67 9.16 3.86
CA GLY A 57 -6.97 8.51 2.74
C GLY A 57 -5.59 9.09 2.46
N SER A 58 -5.41 10.40 2.64
CA SER A 58 -4.13 11.07 2.41
C SER A 58 -2.99 10.54 3.30
N ILE A 59 -3.30 10.01 4.47
CA ILE A 59 -2.31 9.40 5.37
C ILE A 59 -1.64 8.22 4.68
N MET A 60 -2.40 7.36 4.00
CA MET A 60 -1.82 6.24 3.25
C MET A 60 -0.90 6.72 2.13
N GLY A 61 -1.34 7.69 1.33
CA GLY A 61 -0.53 8.25 0.24
C GLY A 61 0.77 8.89 0.73
N LEU A 62 0.71 9.65 1.82
CA LEU A 62 1.91 10.25 2.44
C LEU A 62 2.84 9.20 3.04
N CYS A 63 2.32 8.14 3.65
CA CYS A 63 3.13 7.02 4.14
C CYS A 63 3.84 6.29 3.01
N VAL A 64 3.15 6.04 1.90
CA VAL A 64 3.75 5.43 0.70
C VAL A 64 4.91 6.28 0.20
N ALA A 65 4.68 7.57 -0.02
CA ALA A 65 5.70 8.47 -0.55
C ALA A 65 6.89 8.61 0.42
N SER A 66 6.64 8.84 1.71
CA SER A 66 7.70 9.07 2.68
C SER A 66 8.51 7.81 2.98
N LEU A 67 7.87 6.67 3.22
CA LEU A 67 8.59 5.43 3.53
C LEU A 67 9.33 4.88 2.31
N GLY A 68 8.79 5.04 1.10
CA GLY A 68 9.49 4.72 -0.13
C GLY A 68 10.74 5.56 -0.32
N LEU A 69 10.61 6.89 -0.19
CA LEU A 69 11.73 7.81 -0.33
C LEU A 69 12.79 7.63 0.77
N ILE A 70 12.38 7.51 2.03
CA ILE A 70 13.30 7.32 3.16
C ILE A 70 13.97 5.95 3.06
N GLY A 71 13.22 4.87 2.82
CA GLY A 71 13.77 3.52 2.77
C GLY A 71 14.76 3.34 1.62
N LEU A 72 14.36 3.71 0.40
CA LEU A 72 15.22 3.62 -0.78
C LEU A 72 16.38 4.63 -0.72
N GLY A 73 16.10 5.87 -0.31
CA GLY A 73 17.11 6.92 -0.16
C GLY A 73 18.16 6.59 0.89
N ALA A 74 17.78 5.98 2.01
CA ALA A 74 18.72 5.52 3.01
C ALA A 74 19.64 4.42 2.46
N LEU A 75 19.09 3.42 1.78
CA LEU A 75 19.89 2.37 1.15
C LEU A 75 20.87 2.96 0.10
N TYR A 76 20.38 3.88 -0.73
CA TYR A 76 21.21 4.58 -1.70
C TYR A 76 22.37 5.33 -1.02
N TYR A 77 22.06 6.08 0.03
CA TYR A 77 23.03 6.86 0.79
C TYR A 77 24.14 5.99 1.44
N PHE A 78 23.78 4.77 1.88
CA PHE A 78 24.76 3.86 2.47
C PHE A 78 25.52 3.03 1.43
N PHE A 79 24.88 2.64 0.32
CA PHE A 79 25.48 1.74 -0.67
C PHE A 79 26.44 2.47 -1.61
N VAL A 80 26.04 3.60 -2.14
CA VAL A 80 26.87 4.30 -3.17
C VAL A 80 28.21 4.78 -2.63
N PRO A 81 28.29 5.46 -1.46
CA PRO A 81 29.60 5.86 -0.91
C PRO A 81 30.46 4.67 -0.47
N ALA A 82 29.85 3.53 -0.17
CA ALA A 82 30.56 2.29 0.18
C ALA A 82 31.08 1.53 -1.06
N GLY A 83 30.88 2.04 -2.27
CA GLY A 83 31.28 1.39 -3.53
C GLY A 83 30.42 0.15 -3.86
N ILE A 84 29.20 0.06 -3.32
CA ILE A 84 28.26 -1.02 -3.61
C ILE A 84 27.45 -0.62 -4.85
N ASP A 85 27.33 -1.57 -5.78
CA ASP A 85 26.61 -1.38 -7.03
C ASP A 85 25.14 -0.98 -6.76
N PRO A 86 24.65 0.15 -7.33
CA PRO A 86 23.25 0.59 -7.18
C PRO A 86 22.21 -0.44 -7.65
N HIS A 87 22.55 -1.37 -8.52
CA HIS A 87 21.66 -2.48 -8.90
C HIS A 87 21.22 -3.34 -7.72
N LYS A 88 21.92 -3.28 -6.57
CA LYS A 88 21.49 -3.97 -5.34
C LYS A 88 20.21 -3.37 -4.74
N LEU A 89 19.86 -2.15 -5.12
CA LEU A 89 18.61 -1.51 -4.74
C LEU A 89 17.37 -2.15 -5.37
N GLU A 90 17.53 -2.90 -6.47
CA GLU A 90 16.44 -3.68 -7.08
C GLU A 90 15.80 -4.65 -6.08
N GLY A 91 16.60 -5.15 -5.12
CA GLY A 91 16.09 -5.97 -4.03
C GLY A 91 15.00 -5.29 -3.20
N PHE A 92 15.04 -3.96 -3.03
CA PHE A 92 14.01 -3.21 -2.33
C PHE A 92 12.66 -3.32 -3.05
N GLY A 93 12.65 -3.16 -4.37
CA GLY A 93 11.46 -3.34 -5.20
C GLY A 93 10.92 -4.78 -5.11
N MET A 94 11.81 -5.78 -5.15
CA MET A 94 11.40 -7.19 -5.00
C MET A 94 10.74 -7.46 -3.63
N GLY A 95 11.28 -6.89 -2.55
CA GLY A 95 10.70 -7.01 -1.22
C GLY A 95 9.30 -6.37 -1.13
N ALA A 96 9.16 -5.17 -1.69
CA ALA A 96 7.88 -4.48 -1.77
C ALA A 96 6.86 -5.27 -2.61
N SER A 97 7.29 -5.85 -3.74
CA SER A 97 6.46 -6.65 -4.66
C SER A 97 5.90 -7.90 -3.99
N VAL A 98 6.70 -8.61 -3.21
CA VAL A 98 6.22 -9.80 -2.48
C VAL A 98 5.12 -9.42 -1.49
N VAL A 99 5.29 -8.33 -0.74
CA VAL A 99 4.26 -7.86 0.20
C VAL A 99 3.01 -7.40 -0.54
N ALA A 100 3.16 -6.65 -1.64
CA ALA A 100 2.06 -6.19 -2.46
C ALA A 100 1.24 -7.36 -3.02
N LEU A 101 1.91 -8.37 -3.57
CA LEU A 101 1.27 -9.56 -4.10
C LEU A 101 0.41 -10.27 -3.04
N PHE A 102 0.98 -10.58 -1.88
CA PHE A 102 0.26 -11.29 -0.83
C PHE A 102 -0.86 -10.43 -0.21
N SER A 103 -0.62 -9.15 -0.02
CA SER A 103 -1.62 -8.22 0.51
C SER A 103 -2.80 -8.08 -0.46
N ARG A 104 -2.55 -7.94 -1.76
CA ARG A 104 -3.58 -7.80 -2.78
C ARG A 104 -4.38 -9.08 -2.97
N VAL A 105 -3.70 -10.22 -3.11
CA VAL A 105 -4.39 -11.51 -3.28
C VAL A 105 -5.17 -11.88 -2.03
N GLY A 106 -4.57 -11.76 -0.85
CA GLY A 106 -5.23 -12.06 0.42
C GLY A 106 -6.39 -11.11 0.69
N GLY A 107 -6.22 -9.81 0.45
CA GLY A 107 -7.27 -8.81 0.57
C GLY A 107 -8.44 -9.08 -0.38
N GLY A 108 -8.16 -9.37 -1.64
CA GLY A 108 -9.18 -9.68 -2.64
C GLY A 108 -9.98 -10.96 -2.32
N ILE A 109 -9.31 -12.00 -1.82
CA ILE A 109 -9.99 -13.22 -1.35
C ILE A 109 -10.90 -12.89 -0.17
N PHE A 110 -10.43 -12.13 0.81
CA PHE A 110 -11.21 -11.75 1.98
C PHE A 110 -12.44 -10.93 1.59
N THR A 111 -12.26 -9.88 0.78
CA THR A 111 -13.34 -9.01 0.30
C THR A 111 -14.39 -9.83 -0.44
N LYS A 112 -13.96 -10.66 -1.39
CA LYS A 112 -14.91 -11.43 -2.21
C LYS A 112 -15.62 -12.52 -1.41
N SER A 113 -14.97 -13.12 -0.45
CA SER A 113 -15.61 -14.10 0.45
C SER A 113 -16.64 -13.44 1.35
N ALA A 114 -16.38 -12.23 1.84
CA ALA A 114 -17.31 -11.47 2.68
C ALA A 114 -18.54 -11.04 1.87
N ASP A 115 -18.36 -10.45 0.69
CA ASP A 115 -19.40 -10.01 -0.24
C ASP A 115 -20.34 -11.18 -0.62
N VAL A 116 -19.76 -12.25 -1.17
CA VAL A 116 -20.56 -13.43 -1.55
C VAL A 116 -21.26 -14.07 -0.36
N GLY A 117 -20.58 -14.13 0.81
CA GLY A 117 -21.18 -14.67 2.03
C GLY A 117 -22.36 -13.82 2.53
N ALA A 118 -22.21 -12.51 2.53
CA ALA A 118 -23.27 -11.57 2.91
C ALA A 118 -24.49 -11.68 1.97
N ASP A 119 -24.25 -11.80 0.68
CA ASP A 119 -25.29 -11.97 -0.33
C ASP A 119 -26.03 -13.30 -0.20
N LEU A 120 -25.32 -14.41 -0.02
CA LEU A 120 -25.95 -15.73 0.13
C LEU A 120 -26.85 -15.78 1.36
N VAL A 121 -26.36 -15.34 2.50
CA VAL A 121 -27.12 -15.35 3.74
C VAL A 121 -28.28 -14.33 3.69
N GLY A 122 -28.01 -13.11 3.25
CA GLY A 122 -29.00 -12.04 3.22
C GLY A 122 -30.08 -12.27 2.17
N LYS A 123 -29.69 -12.34 0.90
CA LYS A 123 -30.65 -12.37 -0.21
C LYS A 123 -31.31 -13.74 -0.38
N ILE A 124 -30.55 -14.84 -0.28
CA ILE A 124 -31.05 -16.18 -0.61
C ILE A 124 -31.70 -16.84 0.59
N GLU A 125 -31.03 -16.87 1.76
CA GLU A 125 -31.57 -17.56 2.94
C GLU A 125 -32.57 -16.71 3.71
N ALA A 126 -32.23 -15.44 3.99
CA ALA A 126 -33.07 -14.57 4.81
C ALA A 126 -34.10 -13.75 4.02
N GLY A 127 -33.95 -13.64 2.70
CA GLY A 127 -34.85 -12.87 1.83
C GLY A 127 -34.88 -11.37 2.17
N ILE A 128 -33.83 -10.83 2.73
CA ILE A 128 -33.71 -9.41 3.09
C ILE A 128 -32.97 -8.64 1.98
N PRO A 129 -33.22 -7.33 1.84
CA PRO A 129 -32.50 -6.49 0.85
C PRO A 129 -30.99 -6.50 1.06
N GLU A 130 -30.25 -6.16 0.01
CA GLU A 130 -28.82 -5.88 0.05
C GLU A 130 -28.54 -4.76 1.07
N ASP A 131 -27.41 -4.83 1.75
CA ASP A 131 -26.98 -3.84 2.76
C ASP A 131 -27.95 -3.66 3.95
N ASP A 132 -28.85 -4.63 4.20
CA ASP A 132 -29.76 -4.55 5.34
C ASP A 132 -28.98 -4.67 6.66
N PRO A 133 -29.14 -3.73 7.60
CA PRO A 133 -28.42 -3.74 8.87
C PRO A 133 -28.70 -4.97 9.76
N ARG A 134 -29.72 -5.76 9.44
CA ARG A 134 -30.02 -7.04 10.13
C ARG A 134 -29.08 -8.17 9.68
N ASN A 135 -28.41 -8.01 8.52
CA ASN A 135 -27.44 -8.99 8.04
C ASN A 135 -26.05 -8.67 8.61
N PRO A 136 -25.51 -9.49 9.54
CA PRO A 136 -24.15 -9.25 10.08
C PRO A 136 -23.06 -9.39 9.04
N GLY A 137 -23.31 -10.02 7.89
CA GLY A 137 -22.40 -10.13 6.77
C GLY A 137 -22.04 -8.78 6.15
N VAL A 138 -22.94 -7.79 6.22
CA VAL A 138 -22.69 -6.42 5.74
C VAL A 138 -21.49 -5.78 6.44
N ILE A 139 -21.29 -6.04 7.72
CA ILE A 139 -20.10 -5.53 8.44
C ILE A 139 -18.83 -6.18 7.90
N ALA A 140 -18.86 -7.48 7.65
CA ALA A 140 -17.71 -8.20 7.11
C ALA A 140 -17.36 -7.73 5.68
N ASP A 141 -18.36 -7.43 4.87
CA ASP A 141 -18.23 -6.90 3.52
C ASP A 141 -17.57 -5.52 3.54
N ASN A 142 -18.08 -4.58 4.32
CA ASN A 142 -17.49 -3.25 4.48
C ASN A 142 -16.05 -3.29 5.05
N VAL A 143 -15.74 -4.24 5.93
CA VAL A 143 -14.36 -4.47 6.41
C VAL A 143 -13.51 -5.04 5.27
N GLY A 144 -14.07 -5.93 4.46
CA GLY A 144 -13.41 -6.49 3.29
C GLY A 144 -12.94 -5.43 2.30
N ASP A 145 -13.78 -4.46 1.99
CA ASP A 145 -13.43 -3.34 1.11
C ASP A 145 -12.21 -2.56 1.63
N ASN A 146 -12.16 -2.28 2.93
CA ASN A 146 -10.98 -1.65 3.52
C ASN A 146 -9.71 -2.51 3.38
N VAL A 147 -9.81 -3.83 3.56
CA VAL A 147 -8.67 -4.74 3.41
C VAL A 147 -8.21 -4.80 1.95
N GLY A 148 -9.15 -4.91 1.01
CA GLY A 148 -8.85 -4.95 -0.43
C GLY A 148 -8.24 -3.65 -0.94
N ASP A 149 -8.90 -2.54 -0.68
CA ASP A 149 -8.56 -1.25 -1.29
C ASP A 149 -7.44 -0.53 -0.54
N VAL A 150 -7.45 -0.50 0.78
CA VAL A 150 -6.41 0.22 1.53
C VAL A 150 -5.15 -0.62 1.68
N ALA A 151 -5.24 -1.84 2.18
CA ALA A 151 -4.06 -2.67 2.37
C ALA A 151 -3.55 -3.24 1.04
N GLY A 152 -4.44 -3.82 0.22
CA GLY A 152 -4.07 -4.45 -1.05
C GLY A 152 -3.57 -3.45 -2.08
N MET A 153 -4.42 -2.50 -2.48
CA MET A 153 -4.05 -1.50 -3.48
C MET A 153 -2.99 -0.52 -2.99
N GLY A 154 -3.00 -0.17 -1.70
CA GLY A 154 -1.98 0.70 -1.13
C GLY A 154 -0.57 0.10 -1.21
N SER A 155 -0.44 -1.20 -1.00
CA SER A 155 0.84 -1.91 -1.17
C SER A 155 1.29 -1.97 -2.63
N ASP A 156 0.37 -2.13 -3.58
CA ASP A 156 0.65 -2.07 -5.03
C ASP A 156 1.17 -0.69 -5.45
N ILE A 157 0.56 0.38 -4.93
CA ILE A 157 1.00 1.75 -5.22
C ILE A 157 2.41 1.97 -4.64
N PHE A 158 2.70 1.45 -3.44
CA PHE A 158 4.02 1.50 -2.86
C PHE A 158 5.07 0.82 -3.75
N GLU A 159 4.78 -0.40 -4.22
CA GLU A 159 5.66 -1.13 -5.14
C GLU A 159 5.93 -0.34 -6.41
N SER A 160 4.88 0.14 -7.08
CA SER A 160 4.97 0.87 -8.34
C SER A 160 5.75 2.18 -8.19
N TYR A 161 5.53 2.91 -7.10
CA TYR A 161 6.26 4.13 -6.76
C TYR A 161 7.75 3.86 -6.55
N CYS A 162 8.08 2.85 -5.76
CA CYS A 162 9.48 2.47 -5.52
C CYS A 162 10.15 1.93 -6.78
N GLY A 163 9.42 1.16 -7.59
CA GLY A 163 9.91 0.66 -8.88
C GLY A 163 10.28 1.78 -9.85
N ALA A 164 9.46 2.83 -9.93
CA ALA A 164 9.76 4.01 -10.74
C ALA A 164 11.03 4.73 -10.27
N MET A 165 11.21 4.89 -8.95
CA MET A 165 12.44 5.49 -8.40
C MET A 165 13.67 4.63 -8.68
N ILE A 166 13.60 3.31 -8.52
CA ILE A 166 14.69 2.39 -8.81
C ILE A 166 15.06 2.44 -10.28
N ALA A 167 14.09 2.45 -11.19
CA ALA A 167 14.33 2.58 -12.61
C ALA A 167 15.02 3.90 -12.96
N SER A 168 14.62 5.01 -12.36
CA SER A 168 15.25 6.31 -12.54
C SER A 168 16.72 6.32 -12.07
N ILE A 169 17.01 5.69 -10.92
CA ILE A 169 18.37 5.54 -10.40
C ILE A 169 19.22 4.69 -11.35
N ALA A 170 18.69 3.56 -11.83
CA ALA A 170 19.39 2.67 -12.75
C ALA A 170 19.72 3.36 -14.07
N ILE A 171 18.79 4.12 -14.64
CA ILE A 171 19.02 4.90 -15.87
C ILE A 171 20.08 5.97 -15.64
N ALA A 172 20.01 6.73 -14.57
CA ALA A 172 20.99 7.77 -14.24
C ALA A 172 22.39 7.18 -14.08
N TYR A 173 22.50 5.99 -13.48
CA TYR A 173 23.78 5.31 -13.30
C TYR A 173 24.39 4.81 -14.62
N THR A 174 23.56 4.40 -15.58
CA THR A 174 24.05 3.91 -16.89
C THR A 174 24.45 5.01 -17.86
N LEU A 175 23.98 6.24 -17.65
CA LEU A 175 24.23 7.37 -18.57
C LEU A 175 25.59 8.04 -18.40
N ASP A 176 26.51 7.50 -17.62
CA ASP A 176 27.90 8.00 -17.41
C ASP A 176 28.00 9.50 -17.02
N ASN A 177 26.88 10.16 -16.83
CA ASN A 177 26.72 11.55 -16.41
C ASN A 177 26.31 11.58 -14.93
N GLN A 178 27.28 11.47 -14.06
CA GLN A 178 27.05 11.50 -12.59
C GLN A 178 26.45 12.83 -12.09
N ASP A 179 26.33 13.84 -12.96
CA ASP A 179 25.76 15.15 -12.67
C ASP A 179 24.25 15.26 -12.94
N LEU A 180 23.60 14.21 -13.48
CA LEU A 180 22.15 14.19 -13.62
C LEU A 180 21.49 14.02 -12.24
N SER A 181 21.18 15.14 -11.64
CA SER A 181 20.33 15.16 -10.47
C SER A 181 18.99 14.47 -10.78
N LEU A 182 18.55 13.56 -9.93
CA LEU A 182 17.22 12.90 -10.01
C LEU A 182 16.05 13.90 -10.11
N ILE A 183 16.31 15.19 -9.88
CA ILE A 183 15.35 16.30 -10.02
C ILE A 183 15.05 16.61 -11.50
N HIS A 184 15.90 16.19 -12.44
CA HIS A 184 15.74 16.48 -13.86
C HIS A 184 15.13 15.31 -14.68
N ILE A 185 14.79 14.21 -14.03
CA ILE A 185 14.06 13.09 -14.59
C ILE A 185 12.61 13.12 -14.10
#